data_112f509db149362e2d80ce5dfd6f8a14
#
_entry.id   112f509db149362e2d80ce5dfd6f8a14
#
_cell.length_a   1.000
_cell.length_b   1.000
_cell.length_c   1.000
_cell.angle_alpha   90.00
_cell.angle_beta   90.00
_cell.angle_gamma   90.00
#
_symmetry.space_group_name_H-M   'P 1'
#
loop_
_entity.id
_entity.type
_entity.pdbx_description
1 polymer ?
#
loop_
_entity_poly.entity_id
_entity_poly.type
_entity_poly.pdbx_seq_one_letter_code
_entity_poly.pdbx_strand_id
1 'polypeptide(L)'
;MMAKKFDIVVVGAGIIGLSSAYHLQKSNPDKKILIIDRLPKAAQANSGRSAAMFRNTFTSADNLLLSDTSINFYLNVQHELGIDLGIQLVGYLWLIGENQIDRVGPHIRRMVEHGIVVKQYSTRELRDLLPELMTQFEQDEEFRTLKLMNIGGALFGQKCGSLDPDLLADFYLKEFLNSGGHVSFNTNVEKLIIEPDEKLGMGDEPFVWQEAKIVGVQVSGEVEGEIRADTVVLATGAWANELLEPRGIDGHIKVKKRQLFKIDVKENTALSSLLFNKSFNNEGILPFVILPKCGIYVKPVREGRSFWIGCEDEINREFINIPDARMETYQAEKKYYEFNIHPVLSSYLPQFKDIKPSNMWAGLYGINTVDFLPYVFTECGAIVVCGDSGSGIIKADALGRIVSAVYKDGEHAIATLYPNIPYEATKLSYKHRDVEREEWVI
;
A
#
# COMPACT_ATOMS: atom_id res chain seq x y z
N MET A 1 -6.01 -7.75 38.10
CA MET A 1 -7.07 -7.09 37.30
C MET A 1 -7.78 -8.16 36.50
N MET A 2 -9.13 -8.10 36.36
CA MET A 2 -9.80 -8.99 35.39
C MET A 2 -9.37 -8.62 34.00
N ALA A 3 -8.97 -9.61 33.18
CA ALA A 3 -8.61 -9.40 31.78
C ALA A 3 -9.80 -8.76 31.04
N LYS A 4 -9.56 -7.68 30.31
CA LYS A 4 -10.58 -7.09 29.45
C LYS A 4 -10.90 -8.08 28.32
N LYS A 5 -12.16 -8.37 28.08
CA LYS A 5 -12.60 -9.29 27.02
C LYS A 5 -13.34 -8.54 25.93
N PHE A 6 -12.94 -8.81 24.69
CA PHE A 6 -13.60 -8.36 23.45
C PHE A 6 -14.00 -9.58 22.61
N ASP A 7 -14.93 -9.40 21.70
CA ASP A 7 -15.22 -10.44 20.71
C ASP A 7 -14.11 -10.50 19.65
N ILE A 8 -13.67 -9.31 19.20
CA ILE A 8 -12.61 -9.20 18.17
C ILE A 8 -11.59 -8.16 18.62
N VAL A 9 -10.30 -8.50 18.47
CA VAL A 9 -9.18 -7.57 18.59
C VAL A 9 -8.50 -7.43 17.23
N VAL A 10 -8.42 -6.21 16.70
CA VAL A 10 -7.67 -5.88 15.48
C VAL A 10 -6.35 -5.23 15.90
N VAL A 11 -5.24 -5.86 15.56
CA VAL A 11 -3.89 -5.36 15.85
C VAL A 11 -3.36 -4.57 14.66
N GLY A 12 -3.15 -3.26 14.87
CA GLY A 12 -2.71 -2.30 13.87
C GLY A 12 -3.83 -1.37 13.41
N ALA A 13 -3.62 -0.04 13.59
CA ALA A 13 -4.49 1.03 13.09
C ALA A 13 -3.94 1.68 11.81
N GLY A 14 -3.25 0.90 10.97
CA GLY A 14 -2.97 1.24 9.59
C GLY A 14 -4.23 1.14 8.73
N ILE A 15 -4.17 1.58 7.49
CA ILE A 15 -5.36 1.65 6.61
C ILE A 15 -6.08 0.30 6.45
N ILE A 16 -5.34 -0.82 6.40
CA ILE A 16 -5.92 -2.16 6.29
C ILE A 16 -6.62 -2.56 7.59
N GLY A 17 -6.02 -2.30 8.75
CA GLY A 17 -6.63 -2.60 10.05
C GLY A 17 -7.89 -1.77 10.30
N LEU A 18 -7.86 -0.48 9.96
CA LEU A 18 -9.02 0.41 10.05
C LEU A 18 -10.17 -0.05 9.16
N SER A 19 -9.89 -0.37 7.90
CA SER A 19 -10.89 -0.89 6.98
C SER A 19 -11.44 -2.24 7.44
N SER A 20 -10.57 -3.14 7.93
CA SER A 20 -11.00 -4.43 8.50
C SER A 20 -11.94 -4.25 9.68
N ALA A 21 -11.58 -3.39 10.64
CA ALA A 21 -12.41 -3.10 11.80
C ALA A 21 -13.76 -2.45 11.43
N TYR A 22 -13.75 -1.52 10.48
CA TYR A 22 -14.96 -0.90 9.94
C TYR A 22 -15.91 -1.92 9.35
N HIS A 23 -15.44 -2.79 8.46
CA HIS A 23 -16.29 -3.81 7.83
C HIS A 23 -16.72 -4.90 8.80
N LEU A 24 -15.87 -5.29 9.77
CA LEU A 24 -16.22 -6.21 10.83
C LEU A 24 -17.34 -5.63 11.71
N GLN A 25 -17.21 -4.37 12.17
CA GLN A 25 -18.22 -3.73 13.00
C GLN A 25 -19.55 -3.53 12.27
N LYS A 26 -19.48 -3.11 11.00
CA LYS A 26 -20.66 -2.91 10.15
C LYS A 26 -21.44 -4.22 9.91
N SER A 27 -20.74 -5.33 9.76
CA SER A 27 -21.34 -6.66 9.55
C SER A 27 -21.77 -7.33 10.86
N ASN A 28 -21.23 -6.90 11.99
CA ASN A 28 -21.46 -7.49 13.30
C ASN A 28 -21.70 -6.40 14.37
N PRO A 29 -22.84 -5.68 14.30
CA PRO A 29 -23.09 -4.49 15.15
C PRO A 29 -23.13 -4.80 16.65
N ASP A 30 -23.45 -6.04 17.04
CA ASP A 30 -23.56 -6.46 18.44
C ASP A 30 -22.20 -6.90 19.04
N LYS A 31 -21.15 -6.97 18.22
CA LYS A 31 -19.83 -7.41 18.66
C LYS A 31 -19.01 -6.25 19.24
N LYS A 32 -18.28 -6.55 20.33
CA LYS A 32 -17.31 -5.64 20.91
C LYS A 32 -15.98 -5.77 20.21
N ILE A 33 -15.62 -4.80 19.38
CA ILE A 33 -14.40 -4.79 18.59
C ILE A 33 -13.43 -3.74 19.11
N LEU A 34 -12.17 -4.11 19.32
CA LEU A 34 -11.10 -3.22 19.73
C LEU A 34 -10.00 -3.17 18.70
N ILE A 35 -9.62 -1.96 18.28
CA ILE A 35 -8.36 -1.73 17.55
C ILE A 35 -7.27 -1.40 18.56
N ILE A 36 -6.07 -1.99 18.40
CA ILE A 36 -4.88 -1.69 19.19
C ILE A 36 -3.76 -1.22 18.27
N ASP A 37 -3.13 -0.09 18.59
CA ASP A 37 -1.93 0.37 17.89
C ASP A 37 -0.90 0.95 18.87
N ARG A 38 0.39 0.68 18.60
CA ARG A 38 1.50 1.19 19.40
C ARG A 38 1.75 2.68 19.22
N LEU A 39 1.29 3.27 18.11
CA LEU A 39 1.43 4.68 17.81
C LEU A 39 0.29 5.52 18.41
N PRO A 40 0.49 6.83 18.62
CA PRO A 40 -0.50 7.68 19.28
C PRO A 40 -1.74 8.02 18.44
N LYS A 41 -1.73 7.72 17.14
CA LYS A 41 -2.84 7.97 16.20
C LYS A 41 -2.90 6.91 15.13
N ALA A 42 -4.04 6.84 14.45
CA ALA A 42 -4.23 6.04 13.27
C ALA A 42 -3.28 6.46 12.11
N ALA A 43 -2.94 5.51 11.27
CA ALA A 43 -2.19 5.68 10.01
C ALA A 43 -0.79 6.31 10.12
N GLN A 44 -0.20 6.46 11.30
CA GLN A 44 1.11 7.14 11.47
C GLN A 44 2.33 6.35 10.98
N ALA A 45 2.17 5.06 10.70
CA ALA A 45 3.22 4.24 10.12
C ALA A 45 3.23 4.39 8.58
N ASN A 46 3.31 3.28 7.85
CA ASN A 46 3.46 3.27 6.40
C ASN A 46 2.29 3.94 5.66
N SER A 47 1.07 3.86 6.18
CA SER A 47 -0.12 4.47 5.56
C SER A 47 0.03 5.99 5.42
N GLY A 48 0.33 6.71 6.49
CA GLY A 48 0.51 8.17 6.46
C GLY A 48 1.84 8.63 5.84
N ARG A 49 2.80 7.73 5.67
CA ARG A 49 4.08 8.02 4.99
C ARG A 49 4.07 7.64 3.50
N SER A 50 2.96 7.11 3.02
CA SER A 50 2.78 6.71 1.62
C SER A 50 2.73 7.90 0.68
N ALA A 51 3.10 7.69 -0.56
CA ALA A 51 2.77 8.62 -1.63
C ALA A 51 1.24 8.70 -1.88
N ALA A 52 0.47 7.76 -1.34
CA ALA A 52 -0.98 7.66 -1.45
C ALA A 52 -1.51 7.84 -2.88
N MET A 53 -0.77 7.31 -3.82
CA MET A 53 -1.20 7.20 -5.21
C MET A 53 -2.01 5.92 -5.38
N PHE A 54 -3.04 5.97 -6.21
CA PHE A 54 -3.83 4.81 -6.58
C PHE A 54 -3.92 4.61 -8.08
N ARG A 55 -4.03 3.35 -8.50
CA ARG A 55 -4.16 2.95 -9.89
C ARG A 55 -5.00 1.68 -10.03
N ASN A 56 -5.65 1.52 -11.17
CA ASN A 56 -6.29 0.28 -11.57
C ASN A 56 -5.56 -0.41 -12.74
N THR A 57 -4.42 0.10 -13.15
CA THR A 57 -3.61 -0.46 -14.24
C THR A 57 -2.75 -1.60 -13.71
N PHE A 58 -3.33 -2.80 -13.68
CA PHE A 58 -2.68 -4.05 -13.28
C PHE A 58 -2.86 -5.11 -14.37
N THR A 59 -1.96 -6.07 -14.44
CA THR A 59 -2.03 -7.19 -15.40
C THR A 59 -2.65 -8.43 -14.78
N SER A 60 -2.51 -8.66 -13.49
CA SER A 60 -3.18 -9.77 -12.82
C SER A 60 -4.63 -9.43 -12.47
N ALA A 61 -5.51 -10.40 -12.69
CA ALA A 61 -6.96 -10.20 -12.51
C ALA A 61 -7.32 -9.85 -11.06
N ASP A 62 -6.70 -10.51 -10.09
CA ASP A 62 -6.99 -10.26 -8.67
C ASP A 62 -6.46 -8.89 -8.20
N ASN A 63 -5.25 -8.48 -8.61
CA ASN A 63 -4.76 -7.13 -8.30
C ASN A 63 -5.65 -6.04 -8.89
N LEU A 64 -6.08 -6.22 -10.15
CA LEU A 64 -7.02 -5.32 -10.80
C LEU A 64 -8.33 -5.23 -10.02
N LEU A 65 -8.95 -6.38 -9.72
CA LEU A 65 -10.26 -6.43 -9.10
C LEU A 65 -10.26 -5.80 -7.70
N LEU A 66 -9.30 -6.16 -6.85
CA LEU A 66 -9.15 -5.60 -5.50
C LEU A 66 -8.93 -4.07 -5.53
N SER A 67 -8.14 -3.61 -6.48
CA SER A 67 -7.84 -2.19 -6.64
C SER A 67 -9.03 -1.42 -7.19
N ASP A 68 -9.62 -1.88 -8.28
CA ASP A 68 -10.72 -1.17 -8.96
C ASP A 68 -11.96 -1.07 -8.07
N THR A 69 -12.30 -2.14 -7.34
CA THR A 69 -13.42 -2.14 -6.40
C THR A 69 -13.19 -1.19 -5.21
N SER A 70 -11.97 -1.15 -4.66
CA SER A 70 -11.63 -0.21 -3.59
C SER A 70 -11.65 1.24 -4.08
N ILE A 71 -11.09 1.53 -5.25
CA ILE A 71 -11.13 2.86 -5.86
C ILE A 71 -12.57 3.31 -6.10
N ASN A 72 -13.44 2.42 -6.61
CA ASN A 72 -14.86 2.72 -6.80
C ASN A 72 -15.55 3.05 -5.48
N PHE A 73 -15.22 2.34 -4.41
CA PHE A 73 -15.75 2.66 -3.08
C PHE A 73 -15.29 4.04 -2.60
N TYR A 74 -14.01 4.38 -2.76
CA TYR A 74 -13.50 5.70 -2.35
C TYR A 74 -14.12 6.85 -3.16
N LEU A 75 -14.30 6.65 -4.46
CA LEU A 75 -15.00 7.62 -5.32
C LEU A 75 -16.47 7.78 -4.86
N ASN A 76 -17.15 6.70 -4.50
CA ASN A 76 -18.50 6.77 -3.93
C ASN A 76 -18.51 7.53 -2.59
N VAL A 77 -17.56 7.29 -1.70
CA VAL A 77 -17.46 8.02 -0.43
C VAL A 77 -17.30 9.53 -0.69
N GLN A 78 -16.43 9.91 -1.62
CA GLN A 78 -16.20 11.33 -1.91
C GLN A 78 -17.36 11.99 -2.66
N HIS A 79 -17.91 11.36 -3.67
CA HIS A 79 -18.87 12.00 -4.57
C HIS A 79 -20.33 11.81 -4.14
N GLU A 80 -20.69 10.60 -3.68
CA GLU A 80 -22.10 10.29 -3.33
C GLU A 80 -22.38 10.54 -1.84
N LEU A 81 -21.42 10.23 -0.94
CA LEU A 81 -21.60 10.47 0.50
C LEU A 81 -21.11 11.88 0.91
N GLY A 82 -20.43 12.61 0.03
CA GLY A 82 -19.96 13.97 0.28
C GLY A 82 -18.84 14.07 1.33
N ILE A 83 -18.11 12.97 1.57
CA ILE A 83 -17.00 12.93 2.54
C ILE A 83 -15.70 13.11 1.76
N ASP A 84 -14.99 14.20 2.00
CA ASP A 84 -13.73 14.49 1.33
C ASP A 84 -12.64 13.49 1.70
N LEU A 85 -12.07 12.82 0.73
CA LEU A 85 -10.92 11.94 0.84
C LEU A 85 -9.68 12.52 0.14
N GLY A 86 -9.74 13.76 -0.33
CA GLY A 86 -8.66 14.42 -1.09
C GLY A 86 -8.37 13.73 -2.42
N ILE A 87 -9.35 13.08 -3.04
CA ILE A 87 -9.14 12.35 -4.30
C ILE A 87 -8.97 13.33 -5.45
N GLN A 88 -7.88 13.15 -6.19
CA GLN A 88 -7.56 13.86 -7.43
C GLN A 88 -7.23 12.86 -8.53
N LEU A 89 -7.99 12.85 -9.60
CA LEU A 89 -7.79 11.96 -10.77
C LEU A 89 -6.73 12.53 -11.72
N VAL A 90 -5.50 12.61 -11.24
CA VAL A 90 -4.37 13.17 -12.01
C VAL A 90 -3.88 12.25 -13.12
N GLY A 91 -4.19 10.96 -13.05
CA GLY A 91 -3.71 9.95 -13.96
C GLY A 91 -2.27 9.47 -13.66
N TYR A 92 -1.90 8.36 -14.31
CA TYR A 92 -0.54 7.81 -14.30
C TYR A 92 0.02 7.82 -15.72
N LEU A 93 1.20 8.37 -15.90
CA LEU A 93 1.93 8.42 -17.17
C LEU A 93 3.19 7.59 -17.07
N TRP A 94 3.15 6.35 -17.59
CA TRP A 94 4.34 5.53 -17.76
C TRP A 94 5.06 5.91 -19.02
N LEU A 95 6.26 6.45 -18.91
CA LEU A 95 7.16 6.66 -20.03
C LEU A 95 7.84 5.33 -20.39
N ILE A 96 7.78 4.93 -21.64
CA ILE A 96 8.24 3.63 -22.13
C ILE A 96 9.47 3.84 -23.02
N GLY A 97 10.55 3.16 -22.70
CA GLY A 97 11.76 3.20 -23.52
C GLY A 97 11.55 2.55 -24.90
N GLU A 98 12.24 3.02 -25.93
CA GLU A 98 12.15 2.48 -27.30
C GLU A 98 12.36 0.95 -27.31
N ASN A 99 13.32 0.46 -26.54
CA ASN A 99 13.63 -0.97 -26.43
C ASN A 99 12.66 -1.77 -25.56
N GLN A 100 11.66 -1.12 -24.96
CA GLN A 100 10.66 -1.76 -24.11
C GLN A 100 9.29 -1.92 -24.81
N ILE A 101 9.05 -1.21 -25.93
CA ILE A 101 7.75 -1.15 -26.60
C ILE A 101 7.19 -2.54 -26.89
N ASP A 102 8.00 -3.44 -27.50
CA ASP A 102 7.55 -4.78 -27.85
C ASP A 102 7.21 -5.63 -26.61
N ARG A 103 7.96 -5.44 -25.53
CA ARG A 103 7.75 -6.16 -24.28
C ARG A 103 6.48 -5.72 -23.55
N VAL A 104 6.17 -4.43 -23.55
CA VAL A 104 5.01 -3.90 -22.81
C VAL A 104 3.69 -4.03 -23.59
N GLY A 105 3.73 -4.17 -24.91
CA GLY A 105 2.56 -4.30 -25.77
C GLY A 105 1.56 -5.38 -25.33
N PRO A 106 2.00 -6.63 -25.01
CA PRO A 106 1.13 -7.67 -24.48
C PRO A 106 0.43 -7.28 -23.17
N HIS A 107 1.14 -6.63 -22.24
CA HIS A 107 0.59 -6.19 -20.96
C HIS A 107 -0.50 -5.12 -21.16
N ILE A 108 -0.27 -4.17 -22.07
CA ILE A 108 -1.27 -3.15 -22.42
C ILE A 108 -2.52 -3.79 -23.02
N ARG A 109 -2.37 -4.76 -23.94
CA ARG A 109 -3.51 -5.49 -24.49
C ARG A 109 -4.32 -6.21 -23.41
N ARG A 110 -3.64 -6.90 -22.49
CA ARG A 110 -4.29 -7.60 -21.36
C ARG A 110 -5.07 -6.62 -20.46
N MET A 111 -4.52 -5.45 -20.17
CA MET A 111 -5.24 -4.40 -19.43
C MET A 111 -6.53 -3.99 -20.16
N VAL A 112 -6.45 -3.75 -21.47
CA VAL A 112 -7.61 -3.35 -22.28
C VAL A 112 -8.66 -4.49 -22.35
N GLU A 113 -8.24 -5.74 -22.49
CA GLU A 113 -9.11 -6.92 -22.45
C GLU A 113 -9.84 -7.04 -21.10
N HIS A 114 -9.21 -6.63 -20.01
CA HIS A 114 -9.83 -6.55 -18.69
C HIS A 114 -10.69 -5.28 -18.49
N GLY A 115 -10.92 -4.49 -19.54
CA GLY A 115 -11.77 -3.29 -19.49
C GLY A 115 -11.11 -2.04 -18.91
N ILE A 116 -9.78 -2.04 -18.71
CA ILE A 116 -9.06 -0.87 -18.22
C ILE A 116 -8.96 0.16 -19.33
N VAL A 117 -9.39 1.39 -19.04
CA VAL A 117 -9.30 2.52 -19.98
C VAL A 117 -7.92 3.16 -19.87
N VAL A 118 -7.12 2.97 -20.91
CA VAL A 118 -5.79 3.55 -21.05
C VAL A 118 -5.66 4.31 -22.37
N LYS A 119 -4.80 5.32 -22.39
CA LYS A 119 -4.43 6.05 -23.61
C LYS A 119 -2.95 5.86 -23.87
N GLN A 120 -2.59 5.60 -25.11
CA GLN A 120 -1.19 5.53 -25.55
C GLN A 120 -0.82 6.84 -26.23
N TYR A 121 0.38 7.33 -25.95
CA TYR A 121 0.95 8.51 -26.58
C TYR A 121 2.21 8.14 -27.34
N SER A 122 2.32 8.62 -28.57
CA SER A 122 3.57 8.62 -29.35
C SER A 122 4.56 9.63 -28.77
N THR A 123 5.82 9.49 -29.11
CA THR A 123 6.87 10.46 -28.73
C THR A 123 6.58 11.87 -29.25
N ARG A 124 5.92 12.00 -30.42
CA ARG A 124 5.53 13.29 -30.96
C ARG A 124 4.47 13.96 -30.09
N GLU A 125 3.41 13.24 -29.75
CA GLU A 125 2.36 13.76 -28.87
C GLU A 125 2.90 14.12 -27.48
N LEU A 126 3.83 13.33 -26.93
CA LEU A 126 4.49 13.65 -25.68
C LEU A 126 5.25 14.98 -25.72
N ARG A 127 5.97 15.28 -26.82
CA ARG A 127 6.65 16.56 -26.98
C ARG A 127 5.69 17.74 -27.05
N ASP A 128 4.51 17.54 -27.63
CA ASP A 128 3.50 18.59 -27.71
C ASP A 128 2.84 18.82 -26.32
N LEU A 129 2.64 17.77 -25.53
CA LEU A 129 1.99 17.82 -24.22
C LEU A 129 2.95 18.19 -23.06
N LEU A 130 4.22 17.82 -23.19
CA LEU A 130 5.27 18.03 -22.21
C LEU A 130 6.58 18.41 -22.91
N PRO A 131 6.68 19.66 -23.43
CA PRO A 131 7.80 20.09 -24.28
C PRO A 131 9.17 19.97 -23.62
N GLU A 132 9.23 20.08 -22.30
CA GLU A 132 10.47 20.03 -21.53
C GLU A 132 10.95 18.60 -21.25
N LEU A 133 10.17 17.58 -21.63
CA LEU A 133 10.58 16.17 -21.45
C LEU A 133 11.66 15.82 -22.48
N MET A 134 12.80 15.36 -22.02
CA MET A 134 13.84 14.82 -22.87
C MET A 134 13.44 13.43 -23.38
N THR A 135 13.14 13.33 -24.66
CA THR A 135 12.68 12.08 -25.28
C THR A 135 13.79 11.36 -26.08
N GLN A 136 14.84 12.08 -26.43
CA GLN A 136 15.99 11.59 -27.19
C GLN A 136 17.27 12.08 -26.52
N PHE A 137 18.27 11.24 -26.48
CA PHE A 137 19.59 11.54 -25.89
C PHE A 137 20.68 11.34 -26.90
N GLU A 138 21.74 12.16 -26.82
CA GLU A 138 23.01 11.87 -27.45
C GLU A 138 23.61 10.64 -26.79
N GLN A 139 24.25 9.75 -27.57
CA GLN A 139 24.86 8.53 -27.04
C GLN A 139 26.26 8.79 -26.49
N ASP A 140 26.36 9.75 -25.60
CA ASP A 140 27.57 10.17 -24.92
C ASP A 140 27.95 9.26 -23.73
N GLU A 141 28.90 9.67 -22.93
CA GLU A 141 29.37 8.93 -21.76
C GLU A 141 28.31 8.90 -20.66
N GLU A 142 27.58 10.00 -20.45
CA GLU A 142 26.51 10.10 -19.44
C GLU A 142 25.37 9.14 -19.78
N PHE A 143 24.90 9.14 -21.04
CA PHE A 143 23.88 8.22 -21.53
C PHE A 143 24.27 6.75 -21.26
N ARG A 144 25.53 6.39 -21.59
CA ARG A 144 26.01 5.01 -21.39
C ARG A 144 26.17 4.66 -19.91
N THR A 145 26.67 5.58 -19.09
CA THR A 145 26.91 5.37 -17.66
C THR A 145 25.59 5.20 -16.91
N LEU A 146 24.64 6.08 -17.13
CA LEU A 146 23.31 6.02 -16.50
C LEU A 146 22.41 4.98 -17.18
N LYS A 147 22.82 4.40 -18.30
CA LYS A 147 22.03 3.47 -19.13
C LYS A 147 20.66 4.06 -19.42
N LEU A 148 20.61 5.31 -19.85
CA LEU A 148 19.36 5.98 -20.22
C LEU A 148 18.73 5.29 -21.43
N MET A 149 17.46 5.56 -21.66
CA MET A 149 16.70 5.03 -22.79
C MET A 149 15.98 6.18 -23.49
N ASN A 150 16.05 6.22 -24.81
CA ASN A 150 15.16 7.07 -25.58
C ASN A 150 13.72 6.66 -25.32
N ILE A 151 12.82 7.63 -25.25
CA ILE A 151 11.40 7.38 -25.03
C ILE A 151 10.76 7.02 -26.37
N GLY A 152 10.19 5.82 -26.46
CA GLY A 152 9.44 5.34 -27.62
C GLY A 152 7.95 5.67 -27.56
N GLY A 153 7.43 6.00 -26.37
CA GLY A 153 6.02 6.34 -26.16
C GLY A 153 5.66 6.39 -24.69
N ALA A 154 4.37 6.50 -24.41
CA ALA A 154 3.86 6.41 -23.03
C ALA A 154 2.49 5.74 -22.97
N LEU A 155 2.19 5.17 -21.79
CA LEU A 155 0.87 4.70 -21.40
C LEU A 155 0.30 5.64 -20.35
N PHE A 156 -0.93 6.09 -20.53
CA PHE A 156 -1.65 6.93 -19.58
C PHE A 156 -2.88 6.20 -19.03
N GLY A 157 -2.85 5.90 -17.75
CA GLY A 157 -3.98 5.35 -17.00
C GLY A 157 -4.87 6.48 -16.49
N GLN A 158 -6.11 6.54 -16.96
CA GLN A 158 -7.03 7.64 -16.63
C GLN A 158 -7.65 7.52 -15.24
N LYS A 159 -8.07 6.31 -14.85
CA LYS A 159 -8.66 6.02 -13.52
C LYS A 159 -7.56 5.76 -12.50
N CYS A 160 -6.64 6.68 -12.43
CA CYS A 160 -5.49 6.69 -11.54
C CYS A 160 -5.37 8.07 -10.91
N GLY A 161 -4.83 8.15 -9.71
CA GLY A 161 -4.74 9.43 -9.05
C GLY A 161 -4.08 9.38 -7.69
N SER A 162 -4.39 10.35 -6.86
CA SER A 162 -3.96 10.41 -5.47
C SER A 162 -5.14 10.66 -4.55
N LEU A 163 -4.98 10.32 -3.30
CA LEU A 163 -5.88 10.66 -2.20
C LEU A 163 -5.07 11.14 -0.99
N ASP A 164 -5.76 11.66 0.02
CA ASP A 164 -5.14 11.96 1.30
C ASP A 164 -5.28 10.75 2.24
N PRO A 165 -4.16 10.10 2.66
CA PRO A 165 -4.20 8.91 3.47
C PRO A 165 -4.73 9.18 4.88
N ASP A 166 -4.57 10.41 5.41
CA ASP A 166 -5.08 10.78 6.72
C ASP A 166 -6.60 10.96 6.68
N LEU A 167 -7.14 11.59 5.63
CA LEU A 167 -8.59 11.69 5.43
C LEU A 167 -9.26 10.33 5.25
N LEU A 168 -8.64 9.43 4.49
CA LEU A 168 -9.16 8.07 4.35
C LEU A 168 -9.11 7.29 5.66
N ALA A 169 -8.03 7.41 6.43
CA ALA A 169 -7.91 6.78 7.74
C ALA A 169 -8.94 7.34 8.74
N ASP A 170 -9.11 8.66 8.75
CA ASP A 170 -10.11 9.35 9.56
C ASP A 170 -11.54 8.92 9.24
N PHE A 171 -11.85 8.73 7.95
CA PHE A 171 -13.14 8.19 7.50
C PHE A 171 -13.40 6.83 8.15
N TYR A 172 -12.51 5.87 7.96
CA TYR A 172 -12.70 4.53 8.51
C TYR A 172 -12.76 4.53 10.04
N LEU A 173 -11.89 5.30 10.71
CA LEU A 173 -11.86 5.37 12.16
C LEU A 173 -13.16 5.98 12.73
N LYS A 174 -13.63 7.09 12.15
CA LYS A 174 -14.87 7.74 12.59
C LYS A 174 -16.09 6.83 12.41
N GLU A 175 -16.20 6.19 11.25
CA GLU A 175 -17.31 5.27 10.99
C GLU A 175 -17.28 4.04 11.90
N PHE A 176 -16.08 3.51 12.19
CA PHE A 176 -15.90 2.44 13.15
C PHE A 176 -16.33 2.84 14.57
N LEU A 177 -15.88 3.99 15.06
CA LEU A 177 -16.24 4.50 16.38
C LEU A 177 -17.73 4.85 16.48
N ASN A 178 -18.31 5.46 15.47
CA ASN A 178 -19.75 5.77 15.39
C ASN A 178 -20.61 4.51 15.45
N SER A 179 -20.09 3.38 14.99
CA SER A 179 -20.74 2.06 15.04
C SER A 179 -20.50 1.31 16.35
N GLY A 180 -19.91 1.94 17.38
CA GLY A 180 -19.67 1.35 18.69
C GLY A 180 -18.33 0.64 18.86
N GLY A 181 -17.41 0.77 17.92
CA GLY A 181 -16.05 0.24 18.01
C GLY A 181 -15.20 0.95 19.09
N HIS A 182 -14.14 0.30 19.52
CA HIS A 182 -13.20 0.80 20.52
C HIS A 182 -11.78 0.88 19.94
N VAL A 183 -10.98 1.83 20.43
CA VAL A 183 -9.57 1.97 20.03
C VAL A 183 -8.68 2.19 21.26
N SER A 184 -7.48 1.60 21.23
CA SER A 184 -6.40 1.82 22.21
C SER A 184 -5.13 2.15 21.46
N PHE A 185 -4.76 3.42 21.45
CA PHE A 185 -3.48 3.91 20.95
C PHE A 185 -2.40 3.83 22.03
N ASN A 186 -1.13 4.12 21.69
CA ASN A 186 0.01 4.01 22.60
C ASN A 186 0.07 2.65 23.33
N THR A 187 -0.46 1.61 22.72
CA THR A 187 -0.57 0.27 23.31
C THR A 187 0.10 -0.73 22.36
N ASN A 188 1.23 -1.26 22.77
CA ASN A 188 2.02 -2.21 21.99
C ASN A 188 1.55 -3.63 22.27
N VAL A 189 1.35 -4.41 21.22
CA VAL A 189 1.15 -5.86 21.35
C VAL A 189 2.51 -6.54 21.38
N GLU A 190 2.84 -7.13 22.52
CA GLU A 190 4.15 -7.81 22.76
C GLU A 190 4.16 -9.23 22.21
N LYS A 191 3.06 -9.93 22.37
CA LYS A 191 2.92 -11.32 21.93
C LYS A 191 1.46 -11.77 21.84
N LEU A 192 1.25 -12.80 21.05
CA LEU A 192 -0.01 -13.52 20.96
C LEU A 192 -0.15 -14.49 22.14
N ILE A 193 -1.34 -14.61 22.70
CA ILE A 193 -1.67 -15.58 23.75
C ILE A 193 -2.28 -16.79 23.06
N ILE A 194 -1.61 -17.93 23.20
CA ILE A 194 -2.07 -19.22 22.66
C ILE A 194 -2.47 -20.11 23.84
N GLU A 195 -3.63 -20.71 23.74
CA GLU A 195 -4.11 -21.70 24.69
C GLU A 195 -4.62 -22.95 23.97
N PRO A 196 -4.51 -24.13 24.61
CA PRO A 196 -5.09 -25.36 24.05
C PRO A 196 -6.61 -25.25 24.06
N ASP A 197 -7.27 -25.87 23.09
CA ASP A 197 -8.73 -25.95 23.06
C ASP A 197 -9.28 -26.67 24.29
N GLU A 198 -8.59 -27.72 24.72
CA GLU A 198 -8.89 -28.44 25.94
C GLU A 198 -7.69 -28.37 26.92
N LYS A 199 -7.88 -27.67 28.04
CA LYS A 199 -6.86 -27.52 29.08
C LYS A 199 -6.82 -28.79 29.97
N LEU A 200 -5.64 -29.34 30.17
CA LEU A 200 -5.39 -30.42 31.11
C LEU A 200 -5.03 -29.90 32.52
N GLY A 201 -4.70 -28.58 32.61
CA GLY A 201 -4.26 -27.97 33.87
C GLY A 201 -2.81 -28.31 34.23
N MET A 202 -2.02 -28.71 33.27
CA MET A 202 -0.58 -28.95 33.41
C MET A 202 0.22 -27.69 33.02
N GLY A 203 1.43 -27.57 33.54
CA GLY A 203 2.35 -26.52 33.11
C GLY A 203 2.80 -26.73 31.65
N ASP A 204 3.18 -25.60 30.99
CA ASP A 204 3.73 -25.57 29.62
C ASP A 204 2.75 -26.02 28.50
N GLU A 205 1.43 -25.96 28.75
CA GLU A 205 0.44 -26.09 27.66
C GLU A 205 0.45 -24.86 26.72
N PRO A 206 0.16 -25.04 25.39
CA PRO A 206 -0.24 -26.28 24.73
C PRO A 206 0.94 -27.21 24.42
N PHE A 207 0.73 -28.49 24.55
CA PHE A 207 1.67 -29.52 24.10
C PHE A 207 1.54 -29.73 22.58
N VAL A 208 2.57 -30.26 21.93
CA VAL A 208 2.65 -30.44 20.47
C VAL A 208 1.52 -31.31 19.85
N TRP A 209 0.81 -32.06 20.65
CA TRP A 209 -0.31 -32.89 20.24
C TRP A 209 -1.69 -32.29 20.59
N GLN A 210 -1.71 -31.11 21.24
CA GLN A 210 -2.96 -30.40 21.54
C GLN A 210 -3.30 -29.45 20.41
N GLU A 211 -4.58 -29.44 20.01
CA GLU A 211 -5.13 -28.35 19.21
C GLU A 211 -5.10 -27.07 20.05
N ALA A 212 -4.68 -25.98 19.44
CA ALA A 212 -4.49 -24.71 20.13
C ALA A 212 -4.90 -23.52 19.28
N LYS A 213 -5.36 -22.48 19.95
CA LYS A 213 -5.79 -21.25 19.29
C LYS A 213 -5.27 -19.99 19.97
N ILE A 214 -5.22 -18.92 19.20
CA ILE A 214 -4.94 -17.57 19.70
C ILE A 214 -6.21 -17.03 20.37
N VAL A 215 -6.12 -16.73 21.68
CA VAL A 215 -7.25 -16.30 22.53
C VAL A 215 -7.09 -14.87 23.03
N GLY A 216 -6.14 -14.11 22.49
CA GLY A 216 -5.88 -12.73 22.89
C GLY A 216 -4.45 -12.29 22.65
N VAL A 217 -4.13 -11.17 23.25
CA VAL A 217 -2.82 -10.51 23.12
C VAL A 217 -2.32 -10.02 24.47
N GLN A 218 -0.99 -10.10 24.67
CA GLN A 218 -0.30 -9.44 25.78
C GLN A 218 0.10 -8.04 25.31
N VAL A 219 -0.23 -7.03 26.08
CA VAL A 219 0.01 -5.63 25.72
C VAL A 219 0.80 -4.89 26.78
N SER A 220 1.51 -3.84 26.34
CA SER A 220 2.21 -2.86 27.17
C SER A 220 1.95 -1.43 26.69
N GLY A 221 2.24 -0.45 27.52
CA GLY A 221 2.07 0.96 27.21
C GLY A 221 0.92 1.59 27.98
N GLU A 222 0.00 2.31 27.32
CA GLU A 222 -1.14 2.97 28.01
C GLU A 222 -2.11 1.94 28.62
N VAL A 223 -2.22 0.78 28.00
CA VAL A 223 -2.88 -0.40 28.56
C VAL A 223 -1.84 -1.48 28.75
N GLU A 224 -1.81 -2.09 29.95
CA GLU A 224 -0.90 -3.18 30.30
C GLU A 224 -1.65 -4.45 30.66
N GLY A 225 -1.07 -5.61 30.37
CA GLY A 225 -1.56 -6.93 30.73
C GLY A 225 -2.17 -7.69 29.55
N GLU A 226 -3.13 -8.56 29.86
CA GLU A 226 -3.78 -9.41 28.86
C GLU A 226 -5.10 -8.80 28.38
N ILE A 227 -5.30 -8.81 27.07
CA ILE A 227 -6.58 -8.53 26.42
C ILE A 227 -7.04 -9.80 25.74
N ARG A 228 -8.15 -10.37 26.21
CA ARG A 228 -8.74 -11.59 25.67
C ARG A 228 -9.66 -11.29 24.51
N ALA A 229 -9.66 -12.15 23.49
CA ALA A 229 -10.53 -12.04 22.34
C ALA A 229 -10.97 -13.43 21.83
N ASP A 230 -12.17 -13.51 21.31
CA ASP A 230 -12.64 -14.72 20.64
C ASP A 230 -11.94 -14.86 19.26
N THR A 231 -11.61 -13.73 18.60
CA THR A 231 -10.83 -13.69 17.36
C THR A 231 -9.82 -12.54 17.41
N VAL A 232 -8.61 -12.79 16.95
CA VAL A 232 -7.57 -11.76 16.74
C VAL A 232 -7.36 -11.57 15.24
N VAL A 233 -7.39 -10.32 14.77
CA VAL A 233 -7.06 -9.95 13.40
C VAL A 233 -5.71 -9.23 13.40
N LEU A 234 -4.74 -9.77 12.70
CA LEU A 234 -3.40 -9.20 12.59
C LEU A 234 -3.28 -8.40 11.29
N ALA A 235 -3.29 -7.07 11.41
CA ALA A 235 -3.16 -6.11 10.31
C ALA A 235 -1.94 -5.21 10.51
N THR A 236 -0.82 -5.80 10.90
CA THR A 236 0.40 -5.12 11.34
C THR A 236 1.36 -4.77 10.20
N GLY A 237 0.92 -4.96 8.93
CA GLY A 237 1.69 -4.57 7.75
C GLY A 237 3.09 -5.21 7.71
N ALA A 238 4.14 -4.40 7.60
CA ALA A 238 5.51 -4.87 7.56
C ALA A 238 5.99 -5.59 8.83
N TRP A 239 5.25 -5.47 9.94
CA TRP A 239 5.59 -6.08 11.24
C TRP A 239 4.81 -7.35 11.54
N ALA A 240 4.13 -7.94 10.55
CA ALA A 240 3.34 -9.16 10.79
C ALA A 240 4.18 -10.30 11.38
N ASN A 241 5.37 -10.52 10.85
CA ASN A 241 6.28 -11.57 11.32
C ASN A 241 6.82 -11.33 12.75
N GLU A 242 6.84 -10.07 13.24
CA GLU A 242 7.25 -9.77 14.61
C GLU A 242 6.37 -10.47 15.66
N LEU A 243 5.08 -10.65 15.35
CA LEU A 243 4.13 -11.35 16.22
C LEU A 243 3.94 -12.83 15.85
N LEU A 244 4.13 -13.18 14.58
CA LEU A 244 3.86 -14.52 14.06
C LEU A 244 5.06 -15.47 14.24
N GLU A 245 6.27 -15.07 13.87
CA GLU A 245 7.46 -15.93 13.93
C GLU A 245 7.78 -16.47 15.33
N PRO A 246 7.64 -15.69 16.44
CA PRO A 246 7.81 -16.24 17.78
C PRO A 246 6.79 -17.34 18.16
N ARG A 247 5.78 -17.54 17.32
CA ARG A 247 4.76 -18.59 17.47
C ARG A 247 4.89 -19.72 16.43
N GLY A 248 5.97 -19.68 15.64
CA GLY A 248 6.21 -20.65 14.57
C GLY A 248 5.33 -20.47 13.35
N ILE A 249 4.70 -19.31 13.20
CA ILE A 249 3.84 -18.97 12.05
C ILE A 249 4.64 -18.05 11.11
N ASP A 250 4.69 -18.36 9.82
CA ASP A 250 5.31 -17.53 8.80
C ASP A 250 4.23 -16.61 8.18
N GLY A 251 4.46 -15.30 8.19
CA GLY A 251 3.62 -14.33 7.48
C GLY A 251 3.90 -14.24 5.99
N HIS A 252 4.86 -14.99 5.47
CA HIS A 252 5.25 -15.06 4.05
C HIS A 252 5.62 -13.71 3.44
N ILE A 253 6.17 -12.80 4.25
CA ILE A 253 6.59 -11.46 3.81
C ILE A 253 8.07 -11.21 4.09
N LYS A 254 8.64 -10.32 3.28
CA LYS A 254 9.94 -9.72 3.55
C LYS A 254 9.83 -8.21 3.61
N VAL A 255 10.56 -7.60 4.56
CA VAL A 255 10.48 -6.15 4.77
C VAL A 255 11.50 -5.43 3.91
N LYS A 256 11.07 -4.34 3.24
CA LYS A 256 11.94 -3.50 2.42
C LYS A 256 11.69 -2.02 2.68
N LYS A 257 12.77 -1.23 2.79
CA LYS A 257 12.69 0.22 2.93
C LYS A 257 12.32 0.86 1.59
N ARG A 258 11.43 1.85 1.63
CA ARG A 258 11.10 2.75 0.52
C ARG A 258 11.28 4.19 0.95
N GLN A 259 11.75 5.05 0.06
CA GLN A 259 12.16 6.41 0.37
C GLN A 259 11.44 7.41 -0.51
N LEU A 260 11.05 8.54 0.08
CA LEU A 260 10.43 9.67 -0.62
C LEU A 260 11.21 10.95 -0.35
N PHE A 261 11.33 11.75 -1.40
CA PHE A 261 12.07 13.01 -1.42
C PHE A 261 11.15 14.13 -1.91
N LYS A 262 10.87 15.09 -1.03
CA LYS A 262 10.02 16.25 -1.35
C LYS A 262 10.87 17.36 -1.96
N ILE A 263 10.40 17.91 -3.08
CA ILE A 263 10.97 19.07 -3.75
C ILE A 263 9.92 20.17 -3.79
N ASP A 264 10.18 21.28 -3.11
CA ASP A 264 9.30 22.44 -3.16
C ASP A 264 9.52 23.23 -4.45
N VAL A 265 8.43 23.60 -5.11
CA VAL A 265 8.43 24.40 -6.35
C VAL A 265 8.90 25.83 -6.07
N LYS A 266 8.53 26.40 -4.91
CA LYS A 266 8.84 27.78 -4.51
C LYS A 266 8.57 28.78 -5.64
N GLU A 267 9.55 29.62 -5.96
CA GLU A 267 9.51 30.61 -7.06
C GLU A 267 10.11 30.09 -8.36
N ASN A 268 10.46 28.81 -8.44
CA ASN A 268 11.01 28.19 -9.65
C ASN A 268 9.93 28.10 -10.73
N THR A 269 10.01 28.93 -11.75
CA THR A 269 9.04 29.00 -12.83
C THR A 269 8.98 27.75 -13.67
N ALA A 270 10.12 27.09 -13.91
CA ALA A 270 10.19 25.85 -14.69
C ALA A 270 9.50 24.70 -13.96
N LEU A 271 9.76 24.53 -12.66
CA LEU A 271 9.04 23.55 -11.83
C LEU A 271 7.56 23.91 -11.70
N SER A 272 7.20 25.20 -11.61
CA SER A 272 5.81 25.63 -11.56
C SER A 272 5.06 25.31 -12.85
N SER A 273 5.67 25.57 -14.02
CA SER A 273 5.10 25.23 -15.32
C SER A 273 4.90 23.71 -15.45
N LEU A 274 5.87 22.91 -15.00
CA LEU A 274 5.78 21.46 -14.99
C LEU A 274 4.63 20.98 -14.08
N LEU A 275 4.54 21.52 -12.84
CA LEU A 275 3.51 21.12 -11.87
C LEU A 275 2.10 21.40 -12.39
N PHE A 276 1.87 22.62 -12.93
CA PHE A 276 0.57 23.07 -13.42
C PHE A 276 0.35 22.78 -14.91
N ASN A 277 0.89 21.66 -15.40
CA ASN A 277 0.64 21.19 -16.76
C ASN A 277 -0.83 20.74 -16.91
N LYS A 278 -1.56 21.39 -17.84
CA LYS A 278 -3.00 21.18 -18.06
C LYS A 278 -3.31 20.21 -19.20
N SER A 279 -2.31 19.56 -19.77
CA SER A 279 -2.45 18.86 -21.05
C SER A 279 -3.01 17.43 -20.92
N PHE A 280 -3.00 16.84 -19.72
CA PHE A 280 -3.31 15.42 -19.55
C PHE A 280 -4.65 15.14 -18.87
N ASN A 281 -5.09 15.99 -17.96
CA ASN A 281 -6.25 15.76 -17.10
C ASN A 281 -7.01 17.05 -16.77
N ASN A 282 -8.21 16.90 -16.22
CA ASN A 282 -9.07 18.01 -15.82
C ASN A 282 -8.62 18.69 -14.52
N GLU A 283 -7.76 18.03 -13.75
CA GLU A 283 -7.17 18.58 -12.52
C GLU A 283 -6.21 19.75 -12.82
N GLY A 284 -5.68 19.82 -14.04
CA GLY A 284 -4.78 20.87 -14.47
C GLY A 284 -3.42 20.85 -13.77
N ILE A 285 -2.97 19.66 -13.44
CA ILE A 285 -1.62 19.39 -12.92
C ILE A 285 -0.99 18.20 -13.67
N LEU A 286 0.33 18.10 -13.58
CA LEU A 286 1.07 16.97 -14.14
C LEU A 286 0.49 15.64 -13.64
N PRO A 287 0.35 14.59 -14.45
CA PRO A 287 0.08 13.24 -13.95
C PRO A 287 1.22 12.73 -13.07
N PHE A 288 0.98 11.64 -12.37
CA PHE A 288 2.05 10.87 -11.76
C PHE A 288 2.90 10.25 -12.87
N VAL A 289 4.16 10.69 -12.99
CA VAL A 289 5.07 10.27 -14.07
C VAL A 289 6.00 9.18 -13.58
N ILE A 290 6.13 8.11 -14.35
CA ILE A 290 7.07 7.03 -14.09
C ILE A 290 8.07 7.00 -15.23
N LEU A 291 9.36 7.16 -14.92
CA LEU A 291 10.45 7.16 -15.89
C LEU A 291 10.75 5.73 -16.37
N PRO A 292 11.25 5.57 -17.61
CA PRO A 292 11.48 4.24 -18.17
C PRO A 292 12.68 3.53 -17.53
N LYS A 293 13.39 4.22 -16.63
CA LYS A 293 14.59 3.71 -15.97
C LYS A 293 14.42 3.66 -14.44
N CYS A 294 14.74 2.52 -13.85
CA CYS A 294 14.78 2.29 -12.41
C CYS A 294 13.45 2.51 -11.65
N GLY A 295 12.30 2.60 -12.34
CA GLY A 295 11.02 2.89 -11.68
C GLY A 295 11.02 4.20 -10.88
N ILE A 296 11.86 5.18 -11.29
CA ILE A 296 11.83 6.51 -10.68
C ILE A 296 10.51 7.18 -11.05
N TYR A 297 9.83 7.71 -10.04
CA TYR A 297 8.55 8.38 -10.24
C TYR A 297 8.51 9.78 -9.65
N VAL A 298 7.65 10.60 -10.24
CA VAL A 298 7.40 11.99 -9.88
C VAL A 298 5.92 12.15 -9.55
N LYS A 299 5.59 12.38 -8.29
CA LYS A 299 4.25 12.70 -7.81
C LYS A 299 4.08 14.22 -7.75
N PRO A 300 3.14 14.82 -8.49
CA PRO A 300 2.76 16.22 -8.28
C PRO A 300 1.90 16.36 -7.03
N VAL A 301 2.09 17.45 -6.28
CA VAL A 301 1.29 17.79 -5.09
C VAL A 301 0.87 19.26 -5.21
N ARG A 302 -0.42 19.50 -5.46
CA ARG A 302 -0.98 20.84 -5.70
C ARG A 302 -0.90 21.73 -4.47
N GLU A 303 -1.47 21.27 -3.35
CA GLU A 303 -1.66 22.08 -2.13
C GLU A 303 -0.32 22.52 -1.55
N GLY A 304 0.66 21.66 -1.57
CA GLY A 304 2.01 21.95 -1.10
C GLY A 304 2.94 22.55 -2.16
N ARG A 305 2.47 22.80 -3.39
CA ARG A 305 3.28 23.23 -4.54
C ARG A 305 4.63 22.52 -4.56
N SER A 306 4.57 21.21 -4.65
CA SER A 306 5.77 20.37 -4.53
C SER A 306 5.68 19.12 -5.41
N PHE A 307 6.82 18.48 -5.57
CA PHE A 307 6.91 17.13 -6.13
C PHE A 307 7.43 16.18 -5.05
N TRP A 308 6.90 14.96 -5.02
CA TRP A 308 7.48 13.87 -4.24
C TRP A 308 8.10 12.88 -5.21
N ILE A 309 9.36 12.62 -5.02
CA ILE A 309 10.16 11.74 -5.87
C ILE A 309 10.44 10.45 -5.10
N GLY A 310 10.24 9.34 -5.74
CA GLY A 310 10.59 8.02 -5.20
C GLY A 310 11.16 7.12 -6.28
N CYS A 311 11.58 5.95 -5.86
CA CYS A 311 12.13 4.94 -6.76
C CYS A 311 11.81 3.56 -6.22
N GLU A 312 11.50 2.63 -7.11
CA GLU A 312 11.45 1.22 -6.80
C GLU A 312 12.86 0.65 -6.95
N ASP A 313 13.55 0.45 -5.82
CA ASP A 313 14.90 -0.09 -5.78
C ASP A 313 14.88 -1.56 -5.35
N GLU A 314 15.08 -2.46 -6.28
CA GLU A 314 15.07 -3.90 -6.01
C GLU A 314 16.49 -4.47 -5.82
N ILE A 315 17.39 -4.13 -6.70
CA ILE A 315 18.74 -4.71 -6.73
C ILE A 315 19.69 -3.91 -5.84
N ASN A 316 20.56 -4.61 -5.12
CA ASN A 316 21.55 -4.05 -4.20
C ASN A 316 20.94 -3.28 -3.02
N ARG A 317 19.72 -3.63 -2.64
CA ARG A 317 19.00 -3.17 -1.44
C ARG A 317 18.52 -4.37 -0.67
N GLU A 318 19.07 -4.56 0.53
CA GLU A 318 18.76 -5.71 1.37
C GLU A 318 17.32 -5.70 1.89
N PHE A 319 16.79 -6.86 2.17
CA PHE A 319 15.61 -6.99 3.01
C PHE A 319 16.01 -6.76 4.47
N ILE A 320 15.14 -6.07 5.20
CA ILE A 320 15.38 -5.71 6.60
C ILE A 320 14.95 -6.88 7.49
N ASN A 321 15.80 -7.27 8.42
CA ASN A 321 15.44 -8.26 9.43
C ASN A 321 14.41 -7.67 10.40
N ILE A 322 13.47 -8.51 10.85
CA ILE A 322 12.33 -8.10 11.68
C ILE A 322 12.74 -7.43 12.99
N PRO A 323 13.73 -7.91 13.76
CA PRO A 323 14.17 -7.23 15.00
C PRO A 323 14.61 -5.79 14.78
N ASP A 324 15.05 -5.46 13.56
CA ASP A 324 15.55 -4.13 13.18
C ASP A 324 14.49 -3.28 12.46
N ALA A 325 13.30 -3.82 12.20
CA ALA A 325 12.24 -3.15 11.45
C ALA A 325 11.48 -2.10 12.27
N ARG A 326 12.18 -1.28 13.05
CA ARG A 326 11.59 -0.17 13.79
C ARG A 326 11.54 1.07 12.92
N MET A 327 10.35 1.63 12.75
CA MET A 327 10.14 2.85 11.92
C MET A 327 11.05 4.01 12.35
N GLU A 328 11.32 4.15 13.63
CA GLU A 328 12.10 5.23 14.23
C GLU A 328 13.57 5.18 13.79
N THR A 329 14.06 4.00 13.43
CA THR A 329 15.46 3.81 13.02
C THR A 329 15.68 4.01 11.51
N TYR A 330 14.60 4.03 10.71
CA TYR A 330 14.72 4.15 9.27
C TYR A 330 14.44 5.58 8.80
N GLN A 331 15.49 6.20 8.28
CA GLN A 331 15.43 7.52 7.67
C GLN A 331 15.76 7.42 6.18
N ALA A 332 15.27 8.38 5.39
CA ALA A 332 15.68 8.52 4.02
C ALA A 332 17.14 8.99 3.92
N GLU A 333 17.83 8.53 2.89
CA GLU A 333 19.26 8.76 2.69
C GLU A 333 19.46 9.83 1.61
N LYS A 334 20.01 10.98 2.00
CA LYS A 334 20.32 12.06 1.06
C LYS A 334 21.19 11.60 -0.11
N LYS A 335 22.22 10.79 0.17
CA LYS A 335 23.09 10.22 -0.85
C LYS A 335 22.35 9.32 -1.84
N TYR A 336 21.28 8.65 -1.38
CA TYR A 336 20.46 7.84 -2.28
C TYR A 336 19.77 8.72 -3.34
N TYR A 337 19.21 9.86 -2.95
CA TYR A 337 18.67 10.82 -3.90
C TYR A 337 19.78 11.35 -4.83
N GLU A 338 20.88 11.81 -4.28
CA GLU A 338 21.95 12.48 -5.02
C GLU A 338 22.61 11.60 -6.08
N PHE A 339 22.80 10.30 -5.79
CA PHE A 339 23.56 9.41 -6.68
C PHE A 339 22.70 8.40 -7.46
N ASN A 340 21.50 8.04 -6.97
CA ASN A 340 20.67 7.02 -7.65
C ASN A 340 19.47 7.64 -8.37
N ILE A 341 18.86 8.70 -7.83
CA ILE A 341 17.64 9.27 -8.38
C ILE A 341 17.93 10.50 -9.24
N HIS A 342 18.60 11.51 -8.66
CA HIS A 342 18.76 12.81 -9.26
C HIS A 342 19.42 12.80 -10.64
N PRO A 343 20.49 12.04 -10.90
CA PRO A 343 21.12 12.02 -12.23
C PRO A 343 20.13 11.57 -13.32
N VAL A 344 19.39 10.49 -13.08
CA VAL A 344 18.40 9.98 -14.04
C VAL A 344 17.19 10.92 -14.15
N LEU A 345 16.68 11.42 -13.03
CA LEU A 345 15.56 12.36 -13.00
C LEU A 345 15.86 13.63 -13.81
N SER A 346 17.02 14.25 -13.58
CA SER A 346 17.42 15.50 -14.25
C SER A 346 17.75 15.30 -15.73
N SER A 347 18.14 14.09 -16.15
CA SER A 347 18.33 13.78 -17.57
C SER A 347 16.99 13.76 -18.32
N TYR A 348 15.94 13.14 -17.76
CA TYR A 348 14.61 13.12 -18.39
C TYR A 348 13.82 14.42 -18.21
N LEU A 349 13.94 15.06 -17.05
CA LEU A 349 13.24 16.28 -16.68
C LEU A 349 14.25 17.34 -16.20
N PRO A 350 14.85 18.10 -17.12
CA PRO A 350 15.92 19.07 -16.83
C PRO A 350 15.53 20.16 -15.82
N GLN A 351 14.22 20.36 -15.57
CA GLN A 351 13.73 21.28 -14.54
C GLN A 351 14.20 20.92 -13.14
N PHE A 352 14.56 19.66 -12.92
CA PHE A 352 15.09 19.19 -11.63
C PHE A 352 16.61 19.31 -11.52
N LYS A 353 17.30 19.83 -12.55
CA LYS A 353 18.75 20.05 -12.50
C LYS A 353 19.10 20.96 -11.33
N ASP A 354 20.13 20.58 -10.57
CA ASP A 354 20.64 21.30 -9.39
C ASP A 354 19.62 21.46 -8.23
N ILE A 355 18.48 20.75 -8.29
CA ILE A 355 17.45 20.81 -7.25
C ILE A 355 17.72 19.75 -6.17
N LYS A 356 17.66 20.19 -4.91
CA LYS A 356 17.80 19.32 -3.74
C LYS A 356 16.47 19.15 -3.02
N PRO A 357 16.23 18.00 -2.40
CA PRO A 357 15.04 17.81 -1.59
C PRO A 357 14.97 18.78 -0.41
N SER A 358 13.80 19.32 -0.15
CA SER A 358 13.51 20.16 1.03
C SER A 358 13.16 19.30 2.26
N ASN A 359 12.64 18.11 2.03
CA ASN A 359 12.32 17.12 3.06
C ASN A 359 12.46 15.70 2.48
N MET A 360 12.63 14.72 3.36
CA MET A 360 12.71 13.31 2.96
C MET A 360 12.27 12.40 4.11
N TRP A 361 11.68 11.28 3.79
CA TRP A 361 11.26 10.27 4.76
C TRP A 361 11.30 8.87 4.16
N ALA A 362 11.19 7.87 5.01
CA ALA A 362 11.14 6.47 4.62
C ALA A 362 9.95 5.75 5.24
N GLY A 363 9.53 4.67 4.60
CA GLY A 363 8.57 3.71 5.09
C GLY A 363 9.07 2.28 4.86
N LEU A 364 8.38 1.31 5.44
CA LEU A 364 8.70 -0.10 5.34
C LEU A 364 7.57 -0.86 4.63
N TYR A 365 7.88 -1.52 3.54
CA TYR A 365 6.93 -2.37 2.83
C TYR A 365 7.05 -3.82 3.31
N GLY A 366 5.92 -4.44 3.65
CA GLY A 366 5.82 -5.89 3.80
C GLY A 366 5.54 -6.50 2.43
N ILE A 367 6.60 -7.03 1.81
CA ILE A 367 6.53 -7.52 0.43
C ILE A 367 6.25 -9.02 0.42
N ASN A 368 5.19 -9.42 -0.25
CA ASN A 368 5.01 -10.77 -0.74
C ASN A 368 5.90 -10.94 -1.99
N THR A 369 6.96 -11.71 -1.86
CA THR A 369 7.97 -11.88 -2.92
C THR A 369 7.57 -12.88 -4.00
N VAL A 370 6.43 -13.56 -3.83
CA VAL A 370 5.94 -14.59 -4.78
C VAL A 370 5.21 -13.91 -5.95
N ASP A 371 4.16 -13.15 -5.65
CA ASP A 371 3.26 -12.59 -6.65
C ASP A 371 2.81 -11.14 -6.39
N PHE A 372 3.30 -10.51 -5.31
CA PHE A 372 2.92 -9.16 -4.87
C PHE A 372 1.44 -8.99 -4.49
N LEU A 373 0.65 -10.06 -4.47
CA LEU A 373 -0.74 -10.04 -4.06
C LEU A 373 -0.83 -10.13 -2.52
N PRO A 374 -1.72 -9.38 -1.85
CA PRO A 374 -1.88 -9.48 -0.40
C PRO A 374 -2.24 -10.89 0.06
N TYR A 375 -1.88 -11.21 1.30
CA TYR A 375 -2.35 -12.41 1.98
C TYR A 375 -3.51 -12.09 2.91
N VAL A 376 -4.53 -12.95 2.88
CA VAL A 376 -5.57 -13.08 3.92
C VAL A 376 -5.73 -14.55 4.20
N PHE A 377 -5.34 -14.99 5.38
CA PHE A 377 -5.39 -16.41 5.78
C PHE A 377 -5.70 -16.55 7.27
N THR A 378 -6.11 -17.73 7.69
CA THR A 378 -6.30 -18.04 9.11
C THR A 378 -5.21 -18.96 9.62
N GLU A 379 -4.75 -18.73 10.85
CA GLU A 379 -3.80 -19.59 11.52
C GLU A 379 -4.08 -19.58 13.01
N CYS A 380 -4.19 -20.77 13.63
CA CYS A 380 -4.54 -20.93 15.05
C CYS A 380 -5.74 -20.06 15.46
N GLY A 381 -6.78 -19.94 14.64
CA GLY A 381 -7.97 -19.14 14.91
C GLY A 381 -7.81 -17.62 14.78
N ALA A 382 -6.63 -17.11 14.48
CA ALA A 382 -6.45 -15.71 14.10
C ALA A 382 -6.59 -15.51 12.58
N ILE A 383 -7.01 -14.30 12.18
CA ILE A 383 -7.03 -13.86 10.77
C ILE A 383 -5.80 -12.97 10.55
N VAL A 384 -4.98 -13.32 9.59
CA VAL A 384 -3.79 -12.53 9.22
C VAL A 384 -4.04 -11.82 7.90
N VAL A 385 -3.77 -10.52 7.85
CA VAL A 385 -3.79 -9.72 6.63
C VAL A 385 -2.48 -8.95 6.50
N CYS A 386 -1.68 -9.30 5.49
CA CYS A 386 -0.33 -8.75 5.30
C CYS A 386 0.11 -8.87 3.84
N GLY A 387 1.35 -8.50 3.53
CA GLY A 387 1.96 -8.73 2.21
C GLY A 387 1.36 -7.87 1.09
N ASP A 388 0.82 -6.69 1.42
CA ASP A 388 0.22 -5.76 0.46
C ASP A 388 1.21 -5.17 -0.56
N SER A 389 2.50 -5.40 -0.35
CA SER A 389 3.59 -5.04 -1.27
C SER A 389 3.55 -3.58 -1.73
N GLY A 390 3.14 -2.66 -0.81
CA GLY A 390 3.01 -1.24 -1.06
C GLY A 390 1.71 -0.81 -1.73
N SER A 391 0.77 -1.71 -1.96
CA SER A 391 -0.55 -1.40 -2.53
C SER A 391 -1.70 -1.39 -1.50
N GLY A 392 -1.38 -1.30 -0.22
CA GLY A 392 -2.36 -1.40 0.87
C GLY A 392 -3.49 -0.36 0.80
N ILE A 393 -3.17 0.90 0.53
CA ILE A 393 -4.18 1.97 0.39
C ILE A 393 -5.15 1.67 -0.76
N ILE A 394 -4.61 1.20 -1.88
CA ILE A 394 -5.39 0.94 -3.10
C ILE A 394 -6.37 -0.22 -2.91
N LYS A 395 -6.10 -1.15 -1.99
CA LYS A 395 -6.84 -2.40 -1.79
C LYS A 395 -7.56 -2.49 -0.44
N ALA A 396 -7.44 -1.47 0.42
CA ALA A 396 -7.87 -1.58 1.81
C ALA A 396 -9.36 -1.87 1.95
N ASP A 397 -10.25 -1.26 1.14
CA ASP A 397 -11.69 -1.55 1.23
C ASP A 397 -11.99 -3.02 0.90
N ALA A 398 -11.42 -3.52 -0.19
CA ALA A 398 -11.59 -4.91 -0.60
C ALA A 398 -11.06 -5.88 0.49
N LEU A 399 -9.86 -5.61 1.02
CA LEU A 399 -9.26 -6.44 2.08
C LEU A 399 -10.11 -6.44 3.35
N GLY A 400 -10.62 -5.28 3.77
CA GLY A 400 -11.50 -5.20 4.94
C GLY A 400 -12.79 -6.01 4.76
N ARG A 401 -13.40 -5.99 3.57
CA ARG A 401 -14.57 -6.82 3.23
C ARG A 401 -14.25 -8.31 3.27
N ILE A 402 -13.07 -8.69 2.73
CA ILE A 402 -12.62 -10.09 2.72
C ILE A 402 -12.36 -10.56 4.15
N VAL A 403 -11.66 -9.77 4.99
CA VAL A 403 -11.46 -10.09 6.41
C VAL A 403 -12.79 -10.29 7.13
N SER A 404 -13.78 -9.43 6.88
CA SER A 404 -15.12 -9.55 7.47
C SER A 404 -15.85 -10.82 7.02
N ALA A 405 -15.69 -11.22 5.75
CA ALA A 405 -16.25 -12.47 5.24
C ALA A 405 -15.55 -13.70 5.84
N VAL A 406 -14.22 -13.68 5.92
CA VAL A 406 -13.42 -14.76 6.53
C VAL A 406 -13.76 -14.92 8.01
N TYR A 407 -13.99 -13.83 8.74
CA TYR A 407 -14.44 -13.90 10.14
C TYR A 407 -15.76 -14.67 10.28
N LYS A 408 -16.69 -14.47 9.36
CA LYS A 408 -18.01 -15.06 9.41
C LYS A 408 -18.05 -16.52 8.91
N ASP A 409 -17.40 -16.80 7.79
CA ASP A 409 -17.59 -18.03 7.03
C ASP A 409 -16.28 -18.82 6.80
N GLY A 410 -15.13 -18.39 7.40
CA GLY A 410 -13.82 -19.03 7.27
C GLY A 410 -13.11 -18.71 5.96
N GLU A 411 -11.98 -19.38 5.71
CA GLU A 411 -11.13 -19.13 4.52
C GLU A 411 -11.81 -19.37 3.17
N HIS A 412 -12.85 -20.20 3.13
CA HIS A 412 -13.65 -20.46 1.93
C HIS A 412 -14.80 -19.46 1.70
N ALA A 413 -14.83 -18.37 2.46
CA ALA A 413 -15.85 -17.35 2.34
C ALA A 413 -15.88 -16.71 0.94
N ILE A 414 -17.06 -16.30 0.52
CA ILE A 414 -17.27 -15.45 -0.65
C ILE A 414 -17.54 -14.04 -0.13
N ALA A 415 -16.55 -13.18 -0.25
CA ALA A 415 -16.69 -11.77 0.09
C ALA A 415 -17.48 -11.01 -0.99
N THR A 416 -18.20 -9.96 -0.56
CA THR A 416 -18.87 -9.05 -1.49
C THR A 416 -18.09 -7.75 -1.57
N LEU A 417 -17.33 -7.56 -2.67
CA LEU A 417 -16.60 -6.33 -2.95
C LEU A 417 -17.55 -5.26 -3.51
N TYR A 418 -17.14 -3.98 -3.42
CA TYR A 418 -17.93 -2.87 -3.92
C TYR A 418 -18.03 -2.86 -5.48
N PRO A 419 -19.22 -2.57 -6.11
CA PRO A 419 -20.49 -2.33 -5.43
C PRO A 419 -21.21 -3.61 -4.99
N ASN A 420 -21.02 -4.76 -5.60
CA ASN A 420 -21.61 -6.07 -5.26
C ASN A 420 -20.93 -7.20 -6.06
N ILE A 421 -19.61 -7.23 -6.06
CA ILE A 421 -18.83 -8.20 -6.83
C ILE A 421 -18.40 -9.34 -5.91
N PRO A 422 -18.75 -10.59 -6.19
CA PRO A 422 -18.30 -11.73 -5.40
C PRO A 422 -16.81 -11.98 -5.60
N TYR A 423 -16.13 -12.32 -4.50
CA TYR A 423 -14.72 -12.66 -4.48
C TYR A 423 -14.44 -13.81 -3.51
N GLU A 424 -13.77 -14.83 -3.99
CA GLU A 424 -13.38 -15.99 -3.18
C GLU A 424 -12.16 -15.66 -2.32
N ALA A 425 -12.30 -15.70 -0.99
CA ALA A 425 -11.23 -15.37 -0.06
C ALA A 425 -10.00 -16.30 -0.18
N THR A 426 -10.23 -17.55 -0.60
CA THR A 426 -9.17 -18.54 -0.87
C THR A 426 -8.10 -18.05 -1.84
N LYS A 427 -8.44 -17.14 -2.76
CA LYS A 427 -7.50 -16.52 -3.69
C LYS A 427 -6.43 -15.67 -3.00
N LEU A 428 -6.64 -15.27 -1.74
CA LEU A 428 -5.64 -14.55 -0.94
C LEU A 428 -4.98 -15.42 0.12
N SER A 429 -5.43 -16.67 0.31
CA SER A 429 -4.78 -17.60 1.22
C SER A 429 -3.58 -18.27 0.54
N TYR A 430 -2.41 -18.20 1.14
CA TYR A 430 -1.21 -18.88 0.65
C TYR A 430 -1.40 -20.42 0.53
N LYS A 431 -2.39 -20.96 1.25
CA LYS A 431 -2.70 -22.41 1.28
C LYS A 431 -3.42 -22.90 0.03
N HIS A 432 -4.12 -22.02 -0.67
CA HIS A 432 -5.14 -22.44 -1.66
C HIS A 432 -5.04 -21.72 -2.99
N ARG A 433 -4.37 -20.56 -3.07
CA ARG A 433 -4.39 -19.72 -4.27
C ARG A 433 -3.46 -20.20 -5.37
N ASP A 434 -3.90 -19.99 -6.61
CA ASP A 434 -3.03 -20.04 -7.77
C ASP A 434 -2.14 -18.80 -7.82
N VAL A 435 -0.86 -18.98 -8.16
CA VAL A 435 0.11 -17.90 -8.23
C VAL A 435 0.05 -17.24 -9.60
N GLU A 436 -0.47 -16.01 -9.67
CA GLU A 436 -0.39 -15.14 -10.84
C GLU A 436 0.44 -13.91 -10.50
N ARG A 437 1.68 -13.86 -10.99
CA ARG A 437 2.57 -12.75 -10.71
C ARG A 437 2.12 -11.47 -11.43
N GLU A 438 2.08 -10.36 -10.70
CA GLU A 438 1.89 -9.04 -11.30
C GLU A 438 3.14 -8.65 -12.11
N GLU A 439 2.94 -8.34 -13.39
CA GLU A 439 4.03 -8.03 -14.33
C GLU A 439 4.16 -6.53 -14.61
N TRP A 440 3.15 -5.74 -14.21
CA TRP A 440 3.14 -4.28 -14.35
C TRP A 440 3.40 -3.62 -12.99
N VAL A 441 4.66 -3.66 -12.59
CA VAL A 441 5.15 -3.07 -11.33
C VAL A 441 5.88 -1.77 -11.64
N ILE A 442 5.85 -0.83 -10.70
CA ILE A 442 6.53 0.46 -10.84
C ILE A 442 8.04 0.28 -10.80
#